data_77a5718b7b8ba1706613053bf6da93c5
#
_entry.id   77a5718b7b8ba1706613053bf6da93c5
#
_cell.length_a   1.000
_cell.length_b   1.000
_cell.length_c   1.000
_cell.angle_alpha   90.00
_cell.angle_beta   90.00
_cell.angle_gamma   90.00
#
_symmetry.space_group_name_H-M   'P 1'
#
loop_
_entity.id
_entity.type
_entity.pdbx_description
1 polymer ?
#
loop_
_entity_poly.entity_id
_entity_poly.type
_entity_poly.pdbx_seq_one_letter_code
_entity_poly.pdbx_strand_id
1 'polypeptide(L)'
;MRKETYELFRDSIRLLIRRQKIKEEMGEMQISLIYTQLLLSLGGVYKKRGDDDSPRYNRNQEIVKELLRIIVQYYKTERNVSFYAEKLHLSPQHLSTTVKKVTGKTLTDILSSFIIRDAQAKLRSTDMTVQEIAYSLNFSDISFFGKYFKRYTGMSPKQYRNM
;
A
#
# COMPACT_ATOMS: atom_id res chain seq x y z
N MET A 1 -11.90 8.23 19.80
CA MET A 1 -11.36 9.40 19.07
C MET A 1 -12.21 10.59 19.47
N ARG A 2 -11.62 11.70 19.96
CA ARG A 2 -12.41 12.90 20.31
C ARG A 2 -13.02 13.46 19.03
N LYS A 3 -14.26 13.94 19.13
CA LYS A 3 -15.03 14.51 18.01
C LYS A 3 -14.22 15.58 17.24
N GLU A 4 -13.49 16.43 17.97
CA GLU A 4 -12.62 17.48 17.43
C GLU A 4 -11.45 16.94 16.56
N THR A 5 -10.83 15.83 16.97
CA THR A 5 -9.73 15.21 16.19
C THR A 5 -10.25 14.59 14.89
N TYR A 6 -11.48 14.05 14.92
CA TYR A 6 -12.12 13.52 13.71
C TYR A 6 -12.48 14.65 12.73
N GLU A 7 -12.98 15.76 13.23
CA GLU A 7 -13.34 16.92 12.40
C GLU A 7 -12.11 17.53 11.75
N LEU A 8 -11.02 17.73 12.48
CA LEU A 8 -9.74 18.21 11.96
C LEU A 8 -9.18 17.28 10.86
N PHE A 9 -9.25 15.98 11.08
CA PHE A 9 -8.79 14.98 10.12
C PHE A 9 -9.64 14.99 8.84
N ARG A 10 -10.96 15.02 8.99
CA ARG A 10 -11.91 15.11 7.88
C ARG A 10 -11.71 16.39 7.06
N ASP A 11 -11.49 17.52 7.70
CA ASP A 11 -11.34 18.80 7.04
C ASP A 11 -9.97 18.91 6.34
N SER A 12 -8.92 18.32 6.91
CA SER A 12 -7.61 18.20 6.24
C SER A 12 -7.70 17.31 4.97
N ILE A 13 -8.43 16.20 5.03
CA ILE A 13 -8.67 15.36 3.85
C ILE A 13 -9.52 16.10 2.79
N ARG A 14 -10.54 16.82 3.22
CA ARG A 14 -11.37 17.64 2.31
C ARG A 14 -10.54 18.71 1.61
N LEU A 15 -9.62 19.37 2.31
CA LEU A 15 -8.69 20.31 1.73
C LEU A 15 -7.79 19.67 0.68
N LEU A 16 -7.26 18.47 0.93
CA LEU A 16 -6.43 17.73 -0.03
C LEU A 16 -7.23 17.32 -1.28
N ILE A 17 -8.47 16.86 -1.11
CA ILE A 17 -9.35 16.46 -2.22
C ILE A 17 -9.77 17.68 -3.05
N ARG A 18 -10.12 18.80 -2.41
CA ARG A 18 -10.53 20.04 -3.07
C ARG A 18 -9.41 20.64 -3.92
N ARG A 19 -8.16 20.43 -3.54
CA ARG A 19 -6.94 20.88 -4.20
C ARG A 19 -6.56 20.10 -5.44
N GLN A 20 -6.89 18.84 -5.51
CA GLN A 20 -6.68 18.05 -6.74
C GLN A 20 -7.44 18.68 -7.94
N LYS A 21 -8.43 19.55 -7.67
CA LYS A 21 -9.18 20.30 -8.67
C LYS A 21 -8.66 21.71 -8.96
N ILE A 22 -7.76 22.26 -8.12
CA ILE A 22 -7.22 23.62 -8.26
C ILE A 22 -5.72 23.52 -8.52
N LYS A 23 -5.34 23.48 -9.78
CA LYS A 23 -3.98 23.12 -10.26
C LYS A 23 -2.93 24.23 -10.17
N GLU A 24 -3.20 25.41 -9.62
CA GLU A 24 -2.38 26.59 -9.97
C GLU A 24 -1.74 27.44 -8.86
N GLU A 25 -1.99 27.30 -7.55
CA GLU A 25 -1.48 28.36 -6.66
C GLU A 25 -0.75 27.99 -5.36
N MET A 26 -0.42 26.75 -5.09
CA MET A 26 0.33 26.46 -3.84
C MET A 26 1.48 25.49 -4.08
N GLY A 27 2.69 25.94 -3.72
CA GLY A 27 3.92 25.19 -3.92
C GLY A 27 3.96 23.86 -3.14
N GLU A 28 4.84 22.97 -3.57
CA GLU A 28 5.11 21.62 -2.98
C GLU A 28 5.34 21.68 -1.46
N MET A 29 5.87 22.80 -0.95
CA MET A 29 6.13 23.01 0.48
C MET A 29 4.85 23.05 1.32
N GLN A 30 3.74 23.58 0.81
CA GLN A 30 2.46 23.61 1.54
C GLN A 30 1.77 22.25 1.57
N ILE A 31 1.93 21.47 0.51
CA ILE A 31 1.47 20.07 0.45
C ILE A 31 2.24 19.24 1.47
N SER A 32 3.56 19.39 1.52
CA SER A 32 4.42 18.73 2.50
C SER A 32 4.05 19.07 3.95
N LEU A 33 3.73 20.34 4.22
CA LEU A 33 3.28 20.79 5.55
C LEU A 33 1.94 20.14 5.96
N ILE A 34 0.97 20.04 5.04
CA ILE A 34 -0.32 19.40 5.31
C ILE A 34 -0.13 17.90 5.58
N TYR A 35 0.72 17.21 4.79
CA TYR A 35 1.05 15.80 5.04
C TYR A 35 1.76 15.61 6.37
N THR A 36 2.72 16.47 6.70
CA THR A 36 3.44 16.41 7.98
C THR A 36 2.49 16.63 9.15
N GLN A 37 1.58 17.58 9.05
CA GLN A 37 0.57 17.86 10.09
C GLN A 37 -0.42 16.70 10.26
N LEU A 38 -0.83 16.06 9.16
CA LEU A 38 -1.65 14.84 9.20
C LEU A 38 -0.92 13.68 9.88
N LEU A 39 0.36 13.47 9.54
CA LEU A 39 1.19 12.42 10.14
C LEU A 39 1.42 12.68 11.64
N LEU A 40 1.69 13.93 12.04
CA LEU A 40 1.86 14.30 13.45
C LEU A 40 0.55 14.16 14.24
N SER A 41 -0.59 14.50 13.64
CA SER A 41 -1.90 14.34 14.26
C SER A 41 -2.24 12.85 14.47
N LEU A 42 -1.93 12.00 13.49
CA LEU A 42 -2.03 10.55 13.62
C LEU A 42 -1.06 10.02 14.69
N GLY A 43 0.19 10.48 14.70
CA GLY A 43 1.20 10.12 15.71
C GLY A 43 0.76 10.48 17.12
N GLY A 44 0.15 11.65 17.32
CA GLY A 44 -0.40 12.08 18.61
C GLY A 44 -1.58 11.22 19.11
N VAL A 45 -2.44 10.75 18.18
CA VAL A 45 -3.52 9.81 18.50
C VAL A 45 -2.95 8.44 18.88
N TYR A 46 -1.91 7.98 18.18
CA TYR A 46 -1.23 6.71 18.48
C TYR A 46 -0.42 6.78 19.79
N LYS A 47 0.27 7.90 20.07
CA LYS A 47 1.08 8.06 21.28
C LYS A 47 0.23 8.14 22.57
N LYS A 48 -0.99 8.68 22.50
CA LYS A 48 -1.96 8.68 23.64
C LYS A 48 -2.60 7.31 23.89
N ARG A 49 -2.53 6.36 22.95
CA ARG A 49 -2.93 4.97 23.16
C ARG A 49 -1.81 4.09 23.72
N GLY A 50 -0.60 4.64 23.86
CA GLY A 50 0.63 3.89 24.08
C GLY A 50 0.93 3.48 25.52
N ASP A 51 0.14 3.88 26.53
CA ASP A 51 0.53 3.54 27.90
C ASP A 51 -0.36 2.48 28.59
N ASP A 52 -1.54 2.11 28.03
CA ASP A 52 -2.33 1.06 28.70
C ASP A 52 -3.22 0.19 27.78
N ASP A 53 -3.28 0.47 26.48
CA ASP A 53 -4.17 -0.28 25.55
C ASP A 53 -3.48 -0.52 24.19
N SER A 54 -2.24 -0.98 24.19
CA SER A 54 -1.71 -1.62 23.00
C SER A 54 -2.49 -2.91 22.82
N PRO A 55 -3.26 -3.08 21.71
CA PRO A 55 -3.95 -4.34 21.49
C PRO A 55 -2.88 -5.43 21.61
N ARG A 56 -3.05 -6.36 22.56
CA ARG A 56 -2.21 -7.54 22.67
C ARG A 56 -2.42 -8.32 21.37
N TYR A 57 -1.62 -7.99 20.36
CA TYR A 57 -1.60 -8.76 19.12
C TYR A 57 -1.28 -10.19 19.52
N ASN A 58 -2.14 -11.13 19.13
CA ASN A 58 -1.74 -12.51 19.25
C ASN A 58 -0.54 -12.72 18.30
N ARG A 59 0.29 -13.74 18.57
CA ARG A 59 1.51 -14.05 17.80
C ARG A 59 1.26 -14.04 16.27
N ASN A 60 0.10 -14.48 15.82
CA ASN A 60 -0.25 -14.52 14.39
C ASN A 60 -0.42 -13.11 13.80
N GLN A 61 -0.99 -12.18 14.57
CA GLN A 61 -1.13 -10.79 14.14
C GLN A 61 0.22 -10.06 14.09
N GLU A 62 1.14 -10.37 15.00
CA GLU A 62 2.52 -9.86 14.97
C GLU A 62 3.28 -10.35 13.74
N ILE A 63 3.15 -11.64 13.40
CA ILE A 63 3.72 -12.21 12.18
C ILE A 63 3.20 -11.47 10.94
N VAL A 64 1.89 -11.25 10.84
CA VAL A 64 1.31 -10.54 9.70
C VAL A 64 1.75 -9.07 9.65
N LYS A 65 1.86 -8.40 10.78
CA LYS A 65 2.36 -7.03 10.86
C LYS A 65 3.81 -6.93 10.35
N GLU A 66 4.66 -7.84 10.77
CA GLU A 66 6.05 -7.85 10.32
C GLU A 66 6.17 -8.26 8.85
N LEU A 67 5.37 -9.23 8.40
CA LEU A 67 5.25 -9.59 7.00
C LEU A 67 4.91 -8.38 6.12
N LEU A 68 3.95 -7.54 6.52
CA LEU A 68 3.58 -6.35 5.74
C LEU A 68 4.75 -5.37 5.61
N ARG A 69 5.60 -5.22 6.63
CA ARG A 69 6.81 -4.39 6.55
C ARG A 69 7.79 -4.93 5.51
N ILE A 70 8.00 -6.26 5.52
CA ILE A 70 8.87 -6.91 4.53
C ILE A 70 8.28 -6.80 3.12
N ILE A 71 6.97 -6.96 2.96
CA ILE A 71 6.29 -6.80 1.67
C ILE A 71 6.53 -5.40 1.10
N VAL A 72 6.37 -4.34 1.89
CA VAL A 72 6.61 -2.96 1.43
C VAL A 72 8.03 -2.77 0.88
N GLN A 73 9.01 -3.46 1.45
CA GLN A 73 10.41 -3.37 0.99
C GLN A 73 10.67 -4.17 -0.29
N TYR A 74 10.03 -5.34 -0.43
CA TYR A 74 10.46 -6.33 -1.44
C TYR A 74 9.39 -6.70 -2.48
N TYR A 75 8.15 -6.19 -2.42
CA TYR A 75 7.06 -6.61 -3.34
C TYR A 75 7.38 -6.39 -4.83
N LYS A 76 8.29 -5.47 -5.16
CA LYS A 76 8.70 -5.22 -6.55
C LYS A 76 9.59 -6.32 -7.10
N THR A 77 10.48 -6.84 -6.28
CA THR A 77 11.52 -7.80 -6.67
C THR A 77 11.17 -9.23 -6.33
N GLU A 78 10.48 -9.45 -5.21
CA GLU A 78 10.24 -10.77 -4.65
C GLU A 78 8.75 -11.14 -4.65
N ARG A 79 8.43 -12.30 -5.21
CA ARG A 79 7.06 -12.81 -5.28
C ARG A 79 6.92 -14.20 -4.66
N ASN A 80 8.05 -14.82 -4.27
CA ASN A 80 8.07 -16.17 -3.72
C ASN A 80 7.72 -16.14 -2.24
N VAL A 81 6.73 -16.95 -1.84
CA VAL A 81 6.31 -17.12 -0.44
C VAL A 81 7.48 -17.57 0.44
N SER A 82 8.38 -18.44 -0.09
CA SER A 82 9.53 -18.94 0.64
C SER A 82 10.48 -17.84 1.09
N PHE A 83 10.69 -16.81 0.26
CA PHE A 83 11.50 -15.64 0.61
C PHE A 83 10.97 -14.94 1.86
N TYR A 84 9.66 -14.68 1.91
CA TYR A 84 9.03 -14.02 3.06
C TYR A 84 9.02 -14.89 4.31
N ALA A 85 8.85 -16.21 4.13
CA ALA A 85 8.90 -17.16 5.22
C ALA A 85 10.31 -17.23 5.84
N GLU A 86 11.35 -17.26 5.02
CA GLU A 86 12.74 -17.22 5.46
C GLU A 86 13.06 -15.95 6.25
N LYS A 87 12.64 -14.78 5.75
CA LYS A 87 12.82 -13.49 6.45
C LYS A 87 12.16 -13.45 7.82
N LEU A 88 11.10 -14.22 8.02
CA LEU A 88 10.36 -14.32 9.29
C LEU A 88 10.77 -15.55 10.12
N HIS A 89 11.77 -16.32 9.67
CA HIS A 89 12.19 -17.58 10.31
C HIS A 89 11.03 -18.57 10.50
N LEU A 90 10.15 -18.66 9.49
CA LEU A 90 8.99 -19.54 9.47
C LEU A 90 9.05 -20.51 8.29
N SER A 91 8.32 -21.62 8.38
CA SER A 91 8.08 -22.43 7.20
C SER A 91 7.06 -21.75 6.27
N PRO A 92 7.16 -21.93 4.93
CA PRO A 92 6.18 -21.39 3.98
C PRO A 92 4.73 -21.81 4.27
N GLN A 93 4.55 -23.04 4.74
CA GLN A 93 3.25 -23.58 5.13
C GLN A 93 2.68 -22.84 6.35
N HIS A 94 3.48 -22.62 7.37
CA HIS A 94 3.06 -21.92 8.59
C HIS A 94 2.71 -20.45 8.27
N LEU A 95 3.54 -19.77 7.49
CA LEU A 95 3.28 -18.41 7.06
C LEU A 95 1.97 -18.31 6.25
N SER A 96 1.77 -19.16 5.24
CA SER A 96 0.57 -19.16 4.40
C SER A 96 -0.70 -19.38 5.22
N THR A 97 -0.67 -20.34 6.16
CA THR A 97 -1.80 -20.63 7.05
C THR A 97 -2.10 -19.46 7.97
N THR A 98 -1.05 -18.88 8.58
CA THR A 98 -1.18 -17.71 9.48
C THR A 98 -1.76 -16.49 8.75
N VAL A 99 -1.23 -16.17 7.57
CA VAL A 99 -1.72 -15.06 6.75
C VAL A 99 -3.19 -15.25 6.41
N LYS A 100 -3.57 -16.42 5.91
CA LYS A 100 -4.96 -16.71 5.54
C LYS A 100 -5.90 -16.65 6.75
N LYS A 101 -5.47 -17.15 7.91
CA LYS A 101 -6.25 -17.11 9.15
C LYS A 101 -6.50 -15.69 9.64
N VAL A 102 -5.49 -14.82 9.57
CA VAL A 102 -5.57 -13.44 10.09
C VAL A 102 -6.25 -12.49 9.11
N THR A 103 -5.97 -12.63 7.81
CA THR A 103 -6.38 -11.64 6.78
C THR A 103 -7.53 -12.11 5.91
N GLY A 104 -7.86 -13.39 5.91
CA GLY A 104 -8.80 -14.02 4.97
C GLY A 104 -8.25 -14.17 3.54
N LYS A 105 -7.05 -13.65 3.26
CA LYS A 105 -6.44 -13.64 1.92
C LYS A 105 -5.17 -14.49 1.88
N THR A 106 -4.79 -14.95 0.69
CA THR A 106 -3.49 -15.58 0.51
C THR A 106 -2.38 -14.53 0.49
N LEU A 107 -1.13 -14.93 0.81
CA LEU A 107 0.02 -14.04 0.68
C LEU A 107 0.19 -13.55 -0.77
N THR A 108 -0.04 -14.43 -1.75
CA THR A 108 0.01 -14.07 -3.17
C THR A 108 -1.00 -12.98 -3.53
N ASP A 109 -2.23 -13.02 -2.99
CA ASP A 109 -3.23 -11.99 -3.21
C ASP A 109 -2.81 -10.65 -2.59
N ILE A 110 -2.20 -10.69 -1.41
CA ILE A 110 -1.68 -9.49 -0.75
C ILE A 110 -0.57 -8.88 -1.60
N LEU A 111 0.43 -9.66 -2.02
CA LEU A 111 1.52 -9.21 -2.90
C LEU A 111 0.98 -8.61 -4.20
N SER A 112 0.02 -9.31 -4.82
CA SER A 112 -0.63 -8.83 -6.04
C SER A 112 -1.30 -7.48 -5.83
N SER A 113 -1.94 -7.26 -4.69
CA SER A 113 -2.59 -5.99 -4.39
C SER A 113 -1.60 -4.82 -4.31
N PHE A 114 -0.38 -5.04 -3.77
CA PHE A 114 0.69 -4.03 -3.75
C PHE A 114 1.19 -3.71 -5.15
N ILE A 115 1.48 -4.75 -5.95
CA ILE A 115 1.97 -4.61 -7.34
C ILE A 115 0.94 -3.85 -8.19
N ILE A 116 -0.33 -4.23 -8.10
CA ILE A 116 -1.40 -3.60 -8.89
C ILE A 116 -1.62 -2.15 -8.48
N ARG A 117 -1.60 -1.83 -7.19
CA ARG A 117 -1.72 -0.43 -6.73
C ARG A 117 -0.56 0.44 -7.20
N ASP A 118 0.67 -0.06 -7.16
CA ASP A 118 1.83 0.67 -7.69
C ASP A 118 1.70 0.86 -9.21
N ALA A 119 1.31 -0.18 -9.96
CA ALA A 119 1.04 -0.08 -11.39
C ALA A 119 -0.04 0.95 -11.71
N GLN A 120 -1.16 0.93 -10.98
CA GLN A 120 -2.26 1.89 -11.14
C GLN A 120 -1.82 3.33 -10.86
N ALA A 121 -1.04 3.53 -9.80
CA ALA A 121 -0.50 4.85 -9.46
C ALA A 121 0.40 5.37 -10.59
N LYS A 122 1.35 4.56 -11.07
CA LYS A 122 2.25 4.95 -12.17
C LYS A 122 1.51 5.22 -13.48
N LEU A 123 0.50 4.41 -13.81
CA LEU A 123 -0.32 4.61 -15.01
C LEU A 123 -1.05 5.96 -15.00
N ARG A 124 -1.45 6.46 -13.82
CA ARG A 124 -2.22 7.69 -13.66
C ARG A 124 -1.37 8.94 -13.44
N SER A 125 -0.21 8.79 -12.78
CA SER A 125 0.56 9.93 -12.28
C SER A 125 1.89 10.14 -12.99
N THR A 126 2.23 9.30 -13.99
CA THR A 126 3.50 9.40 -14.72
C THR A 126 3.31 9.18 -16.22
N ASP A 127 4.25 9.71 -17.02
CA ASP A 127 4.33 9.49 -18.47
C ASP A 127 5.06 8.19 -18.85
N MET A 128 5.42 7.36 -17.86
CA MET A 128 6.08 6.07 -18.11
C MET A 128 5.24 5.22 -19.06
N THR A 129 5.88 4.61 -20.05
CA THR A 129 5.24 3.64 -20.92
C THR A 129 4.79 2.40 -20.11
N VAL A 130 3.85 1.64 -20.66
CA VAL A 130 3.41 0.38 -20.02
C VAL A 130 4.58 -0.59 -19.87
N GLN A 131 5.54 -0.56 -20.79
CA GLN A 131 6.75 -1.38 -20.74
C GLN A 131 7.68 -0.96 -19.60
N GLU A 132 7.93 0.32 -19.43
CA GLU A 132 8.75 0.85 -18.33
C GLU A 132 8.11 0.55 -16.98
N ILE A 133 6.78 0.67 -16.88
CA ILE A 133 6.05 0.29 -15.65
C ILE A 133 6.22 -1.20 -15.37
N ALA A 134 6.06 -2.07 -16.39
CA ALA A 134 6.26 -3.51 -16.24
C ALA A 134 7.67 -3.82 -15.70
N TYR A 135 8.71 -3.23 -16.31
CA TYR A 135 10.10 -3.43 -15.88
C TYR A 135 10.37 -2.87 -14.49
N SER A 136 9.81 -1.71 -14.14
CA SER A 136 9.94 -1.13 -12.79
C SER A 136 9.31 -1.98 -11.69
N LEU A 137 8.42 -2.89 -12.06
CA LEU A 137 7.78 -3.87 -11.19
C LEU A 137 8.35 -5.29 -11.36
N ASN A 138 9.54 -5.40 -11.97
CA ASN A 138 10.25 -6.67 -12.18
C ASN A 138 9.44 -7.71 -12.98
N PHE A 139 8.72 -7.25 -14.02
CA PHE A 139 8.17 -8.14 -15.04
C PHE A 139 9.12 -8.17 -16.23
N SER A 140 9.61 -9.34 -16.59
CA SER A 140 10.47 -9.53 -17.77
C SER A 140 9.70 -9.49 -19.09
N ASP A 141 8.39 -9.72 -19.06
CA ASP A 141 7.51 -9.76 -20.24
C ASP A 141 6.31 -8.82 -20.04
N ILE A 142 6.17 -7.87 -20.97
CA ILE A 142 5.07 -6.92 -21.02
C ILE A 142 3.71 -7.60 -21.25
N SER A 143 3.69 -8.69 -22.04
CA SER A 143 2.46 -9.43 -22.33
C SER A 143 1.95 -10.14 -21.06
N PHE A 144 2.89 -10.70 -20.29
CA PHE A 144 2.58 -11.29 -19.00
C PHE A 144 2.08 -10.24 -18.01
N PHE A 145 2.74 -9.07 -17.94
CA PHE A 145 2.26 -7.94 -17.12
C PHE A 145 0.85 -7.51 -17.52
N GLY A 146 0.57 -7.37 -18.82
CA GLY A 146 -0.75 -7.00 -19.33
C GLY A 146 -1.85 -7.97 -18.90
N LYS A 147 -1.60 -9.28 -19.02
CA LYS A 147 -2.52 -10.33 -18.55
C LYS A 147 -2.70 -10.31 -17.04
N TYR A 148 -1.61 -10.16 -16.30
CA TYR A 148 -1.61 -10.05 -14.86
C TYR A 148 -2.42 -8.85 -14.38
N PHE A 149 -2.18 -7.68 -14.93
CA PHE A 149 -2.91 -6.45 -14.59
C PHE A 149 -4.41 -6.58 -14.91
N LYS A 150 -4.74 -7.09 -16.10
CA LYS A 150 -6.15 -7.32 -16.50
C LYS A 150 -6.87 -8.30 -15.58
N ARG A 151 -6.19 -9.35 -15.13
CA ARG A 151 -6.77 -10.35 -14.19
C ARG A 151 -7.26 -9.69 -12.90
N TYR A 152 -6.50 -8.72 -12.36
CA TYR A 152 -6.83 -8.09 -11.08
C TYR A 152 -7.68 -6.82 -11.19
N THR A 153 -7.67 -6.14 -12.34
CA THR A 153 -8.38 -4.87 -12.54
C THR A 153 -9.58 -4.95 -13.48
N GLY A 154 -9.71 -6.05 -14.22
CA GLY A 154 -10.74 -6.25 -15.26
C GLY A 154 -10.39 -5.62 -16.61
N MET A 155 -9.37 -4.75 -16.71
CA MET A 155 -9.01 -4.03 -17.93
C MET A 155 -7.50 -4.03 -18.19
N SER A 156 -7.12 -3.78 -19.45
CA SER A 156 -5.69 -3.68 -19.80
C SER A 156 -5.04 -2.42 -19.22
N PRO A 157 -3.70 -2.39 -19.02
CA PRO A 157 -3.00 -1.20 -18.58
C PRO A 157 -3.26 0.03 -19.45
N LYS A 158 -3.32 -0.14 -20.78
CA LYS A 158 -3.62 0.95 -21.72
C LYS A 158 -5.04 1.51 -21.53
N GLN A 159 -6.03 0.62 -21.36
CA GLN A 159 -7.41 1.05 -21.07
C GLN A 159 -7.50 1.80 -19.74
N TYR A 160 -6.79 1.31 -18.72
CA TYR A 160 -6.77 1.93 -17.39
C TYR A 160 -6.14 3.33 -17.39
N ARG A 161 -5.12 3.56 -18.23
CA ARG A 161 -4.49 4.88 -18.37
C ARG A 161 -5.44 5.93 -18.98
N ASN A 162 -6.28 5.49 -19.92
CA ASN A 162 -7.15 6.37 -20.70
C ASN A 162 -8.51 6.65 -20.01
N MET A 163 -8.69 6.15 -18.77
CA MET A 163 -9.86 6.49 -17.95
C MET A 163 -9.70 7.84 -17.26
#